data_7270ad8867eb61fb9515ae25925ecdd3
#
_entry.id   7270ad8867eb61fb9515ae25925ecdd3
#
_cell.length_a   1.000
_cell.length_b   1.000
_cell.length_c   1.000
_cell.angle_alpha   90.00
_cell.angle_beta   90.00
_cell.angle_gamma   90.00
#
_symmetry.space_group_name_H-M   'P 1'
#
loop_
_entity.id
_entity.type
_entity.pdbx_description
1 polymer ?
#
loop_
_entity_poly.entity_id
_entity_poly.type
_entity_poly.pdbx_seq_one_letter_code
_entity_poly.pdbx_strand_id
1 'polypeptide(L)'
;VSEPEAKALKALTKPRKIDLAAELELHGVVVPQDMADAVPEKEGVFLPYQQRWFDDTSQIMIAEKSRRTGLTWAEAGRNVINAAKPRRRGGCNTFYVGSKQEMALEYIAACALFARAFNEMAQADVYEQTFWDDGRREEILAYMIRFPKSGFKIQALSSRPSNLRGLQGDVVIDEAAFHESLEELLKAALALTMWGNKVRLISTHNGVDNAFNSYIQDAREGRKDYSIHRITLDDALAQGLYKRICYVTNQEWSPEAEKQWRDKLYKNAPNVESAEEEYGCVPKKSGGTYLSRVLIEQAMVNDHSIRIYRYEAPEGFEQWTPEMREAEIRAWCEENLAPELARLNARNRHTFGEDFARRGDLTVFTPLQIDPLLRKRVPFEVELRNLTYEAQRQVMFFICDRLPRLSGLAFDATGNGGYLAEQAALRYGAGIVDQVQLSLAWYALWMPKLKGELEAFNLQIARHQTRLDDLLSIKVDKGVPVIEKGRTKDLQAQDSKAKRHGDSAVSLAMAVRASFMEGGAIEFTALPRHSRGFDNVDDNDTDLTLPEPSAW
;
A
#
# COMPACT_ATOMS: atom_id res chain seq x y z
N VAL A 1 18.26 17.57 23.15
CA VAL A 1 17.83 16.58 22.15
C VAL A 1 18.14 17.20 20.80
N SER A 2 19.23 16.77 20.18
CA SER A 2 19.67 17.23 18.87
C SER A 2 18.66 16.78 17.79
N GLU A 3 18.11 17.74 17.05
CA GLU A 3 17.39 17.46 15.81
C GLU A 3 18.31 16.66 14.88
N PRO A 4 17.80 15.58 14.21
CA PRO A 4 18.58 14.94 13.18
C PRO A 4 18.76 15.94 12.04
N GLU A 5 19.99 16.36 11.77
CA GLU A 5 20.36 17.14 10.60
C GLU A 5 19.81 16.45 9.35
N ALA A 6 18.91 17.12 8.64
CA ALA A 6 18.40 16.66 7.36
C ALA A 6 19.55 16.73 6.36
N LYS A 7 20.28 15.64 6.19
CA LYS A 7 21.36 15.55 5.20
C LYS A 7 20.77 15.69 3.80
N ALA A 8 21.21 16.68 3.07
CA ALA A 8 20.86 16.85 1.67
C ALA A 8 21.33 15.65 0.85
N LEU A 9 20.54 15.28 -0.17
CA LEU A 9 20.92 14.22 -1.10
C LEU A 9 22.29 14.51 -1.72
N LYS A 10 23.20 13.57 -1.60
CA LYS A 10 24.55 13.68 -2.17
C LYS A 10 24.55 13.13 -3.59
N ALA A 11 24.93 13.98 -4.56
CA ALA A 11 25.08 13.53 -5.94
C ALA A 11 26.24 12.52 -6.05
N LEU A 12 25.96 11.31 -6.51
CA LEU A 12 26.93 10.24 -6.72
C LEU A 12 27.58 10.32 -8.09
N THR A 13 26.81 10.78 -9.09
CA THR A 13 27.27 10.86 -10.48
C THR A 13 27.20 12.30 -10.99
N LYS A 14 28.00 12.59 -12.03
CA LYS A 14 27.78 13.78 -12.83
C LYS A 14 26.55 13.58 -13.69
N PRO A 15 25.77 14.67 -13.98
CA PRO A 15 24.65 14.56 -14.90
C PRO A 15 25.10 13.99 -16.24
N ARG A 16 24.46 12.92 -16.69
CA ARG A 16 24.70 12.24 -17.96
C ARG A 16 23.55 12.57 -18.90
N LYS A 17 23.88 13.06 -20.12
CA LYS A 17 22.88 13.23 -21.18
C LYS A 17 22.35 11.85 -21.58
N ILE A 18 21.03 11.72 -21.70
CA ILE A 18 20.37 10.50 -22.14
C ILE A 18 19.68 10.70 -23.48
N ASP A 19 19.47 9.62 -24.19
CA ASP A 19 18.55 9.56 -25.33
C ASP A 19 17.14 9.40 -24.81
N LEU A 20 16.38 10.50 -24.79
CA LEU A 20 15.02 10.51 -24.28
C LEU A 20 14.09 9.57 -25.05
N ALA A 21 14.27 9.44 -26.38
CA ALA A 21 13.42 8.57 -27.19
C ALA A 21 13.65 7.09 -26.84
N ALA A 22 14.89 6.68 -26.70
CA ALA A 22 15.23 5.31 -26.27
C ALA A 22 14.72 5.01 -24.85
N GLU A 23 14.81 5.99 -23.94
CA GLU A 23 14.34 5.83 -22.57
C GLU A 23 12.80 5.71 -22.50
N LEU A 24 12.08 6.51 -23.28
CA LEU A 24 10.62 6.42 -23.39
C LEU A 24 10.17 5.06 -23.95
N GLU A 25 10.86 4.57 -24.99
CA GLU A 25 10.59 3.25 -25.58
C GLU A 25 10.83 2.13 -24.58
N LEU A 26 11.95 2.17 -23.85
CA LEU A 26 12.31 1.18 -22.82
C LEU A 26 11.23 1.06 -21.73
N HIS A 27 10.64 2.20 -21.35
CA HIS A 27 9.59 2.25 -20.31
C HIS A 27 8.15 2.20 -20.87
N GLY A 28 7.98 2.03 -22.19
CA GLY A 28 6.66 1.94 -22.83
C GLY A 28 5.84 3.25 -22.73
N VAL A 29 6.51 4.39 -22.61
CA VAL A 29 5.87 5.71 -22.50
C VAL A 29 5.72 6.33 -23.88
N VAL A 30 4.48 6.61 -24.29
CA VAL A 30 4.16 7.24 -25.59
C VAL A 30 3.79 8.70 -25.37
N VAL A 31 4.53 9.60 -26.02
CA VAL A 31 4.30 11.05 -25.99
C VAL A 31 4.38 11.62 -27.41
N PRO A 32 3.70 12.77 -27.71
CA PRO A 32 3.85 13.47 -28.98
C PRO A 32 5.32 13.85 -29.24
N GLN A 33 5.78 13.69 -30.48
CA GLN A 33 7.17 13.99 -30.85
C GLN A 33 7.37 15.49 -31.07
N ASP A 34 6.36 16.17 -31.58
CA ASP A 34 6.37 17.64 -31.71
C ASP A 34 5.00 18.25 -31.33
N MET A 35 4.91 19.57 -31.33
CA MET A 35 3.68 20.26 -30.93
C MET A 35 2.56 20.10 -31.97
N ALA A 36 2.89 19.90 -33.24
CA ALA A 36 1.90 19.67 -34.28
C ALA A 36 1.18 18.33 -34.12
N ASP A 37 1.84 17.32 -33.54
CA ASP A 37 1.20 16.04 -33.23
C ASP A 37 0.19 16.15 -32.05
N ALA A 38 0.37 17.14 -31.18
CA ALA A 38 -0.43 17.33 -29.97
C ALA A 38 -1.56 18.36 -30.15
N VAL A 39 -1.39 19.36 -31.01
CA VAL A 39 -2.25 20.55 -31.11
C VAL A 39 -2.57 20.88 -32.56
N PRO A 40 -3.87 20.97 -32.93
CA PRO A 40 -4.26 21.44 -34.26
C PRO A 40 -3.75 22.85 -34.54
N GLU A 41 -3.28 23.11 -35.78
CA GLU A 41 -2.63 24.37 -36.20
C GLU A 41 -3.45 25.64 -35.91
N LYS A 42 -4.78 25.53 -35.93
CA LYS A 42 -5.72 26.63 -35.69
C LYS A 42 -6.32 26.71 -34.30
N GLU A 43 -5.89 25.84 -33.40
CA GLU A 43 -6.42 25.79 -32.03
C GLU A 43 -5.37 26.29 -31.02
N GLY A 44 -5.87 26.74 -29.84
CA GLY A 44 -4.99 27.10 -28.73
C GLY A 44 -4.25 25.88 -28.19
N VAL A 45 -3.04 26.08 -27.68
CA VAL A 45 -2.20 25.02 -27.10
C VAL A 45 -2.93 24.33 -25.96
N PHE A 46 -3.60 25.12 -25.12
CA PHE A 46 -4.34 24.63 -23.96
C PHE A 46 -5.84 24.67 -24.20
N LEU A 47 -6.54 23.64 -23.72
CA LEU A 47 -7.99 23.65 -23.62
C LEU A 47 -8.43 24.66 -22.52
N PRO A 48 -9.68 25.17 -22.54
CA PRO A 48 -10.07 26.26 -21.64
C PRO A 48 -9.83 26.00 -20.15
N TYR A 49 -10.05 24.77 -19.66
CA TYR A 49 -9.75 24.41 -18.26
C TYR A 49 -8.25 24.33 -17.97
N GLN A 50 -7.44 23.90 -18.95
CA GLN A 50 -5.97 23.89 -18.86
C GLN A 50 -5.44 25.32 -18.85
N GLN A 51 -6.04 26.21 -19.65
CA GLN A 51 -5.67 27.62 -19.68
C GLN A 51 -5.97 28.30 -18.34
N ARG A 52 -7.13 28.04 -17.73
CA ARG A 52 -7.43 28.56 -16.38
C ARG A 52 -6.42 28.12 -15.33
N TRP A 53 -6.01 26.85 -15.34
CA TRP A 53 -4.95 26.34 -14.49
C TRP A 53 -3.60 27.04 -14.75
N PHE A 54 -3.27 27.20 -16.02
CA PHE A 54 -2.02 27.84 -16.45
C PHE A 54 -1.96 29.32 -16.01
N ASP A 55 -3.06 30.06 -16.09
CA ASP A 55 -3.15 31.49 -15.77
C ASP A 55 -3.25 31.78 -14.27
N ASP A 56 -3.65 30.81 -13.47
CA ASP A 56 -3.76 30.98 -12.02
C ASP A 56 -2.39 31.20 -11.39
N THR A 57 -2.23 32.34 -10.70
CA THR A 57 -0.96 32.75 -10.05
C THR A 57 -0.91 32.45 -8.57
N SER A 58 -1.93 31.83 -8.01
CA SER A 58 -2.00 31.48 -6.58
C SER A 58 -0.78 30.69 -6.13
N GLN A 59 -0.37 30.91 -4.88
CA GLN A 59 0.83 30.29 -4.35
C GLN A 59 0.66 28.78 -4.18
N ILE A 60 -0.52 28.35 -3.72
CA ILE A 60 -0.86 26.94 -3.56
C ILE A 60 -2.12 26.67 -4.37
N MET A 61 -2.06 25.67 -5.24
CA MET A 61 -3.18 25.26 -6.07
C MET A 61 -3.42 23.77 -5.93
N ILE A 62 -4.69 23.38 -5.90
CA ILE A 62 -5.12 21.99 -5.91
C ILE A 62 -6.02 21.76 -7.12
N ALA A 63 -5.72 20.75 -7.91
CA ALA A 63 -6.60 20.24 -8.94
C ALA A 63 -7.20 18.88 -8.53
N GLU A 64 -8.50 18.86 -8.22
CA GLU A 64 -9.28 17.63 -8.24
C GLU A 64 -9.77 17.39 -9.67
N LYS A 65 -9.21 16.41 -10.32
CA LYS A 65 -9.42 16.22 -11.76
C LYS A 65 -9.90 14.82 -12.10
N SER A 66 -10.59 14.70 -13.21
CA SER A 66 -10.79 13.42 -13.87
C SER A 66 -9.48 12.89 -14.43
N ARG A 67 -9.42 11.58 -14.57
CA ARG A 67 -8.26 10.89 -15.13
C ARG A 67 -7.99 11.32 -16.57
N ARG A 68 -6.69 11.46 -16.93
CA ARG A 68 -6.21 11.74 -18.30
C ARG A 68 -6.74 13.04 -18.94
N THR A 69 -7.00 14.08 -18.15
CA THR A 69 -7.41 15.41 -18.66
C THR A 69 -6.26 16.26 -19.20
N GLY A 70 -5.03 15.77 -19.13
CA GLY A 70 -3.84 16.49 -19.63
C GLY A 70 -3.48 17.73 -18.80
N LEU A 71 -3.84 17.78 -17.52
CA LEU A 71 -3.51 18.94 -16.68
C LEU A 71 -2.02 18.99 -16.34
N THR A 72 -1.39 17.83 -16.10
CA THR A 72 0.05 17.70 -15.88
C THR A 72 0.85 18.19 -17.10
N TRP A 73 0.33 17.96 -18.31
CA TRP A 73 0.90 18.49 -19.54
C TRP A 73 0.85 20.02 -19.59
N ALA A 74 -0.28 20.63 -19.20
CA ALA A 74 -0.38 22.09 -19.11
C ALA A 74 0.58 22.67 -18.06
N GLU A 75 0.74 22.00 -16.93
CA GLU A 75 1.71 22.37 -15.89
C GLU A 75 3.15 22.26 -16.39
N ALA A 76 3.49 21.26 -17.21
CA ALA A 76 4.79 21.14 -17.86
C ALA A 76 5.13 22.37 -18.71
N GLY A 77 4.17 22.84 -19.53
CA GLY A 77 4.33 24.05 -20.34
C GLY A 77 4.58 25.30 -19.49
N ARG A 78 3.83 25.47 -18.40
CA ARG A 78 4.02 26.55 -17.43
C ARG A 78 5.41 26.52 -16.79
N ASN A 79 5.85 25.35 -16.37
CA ASN A 79 7.11 25.18 -15.68
C ASN A 79 8.31 25.40 -16.60
N VAL A 80 8.20 25.07 -17.89
CA VAL A 80 9.21 25.41 -18.90
C VAL A 80 9.35 26.94 -19.03
N ILE A 81 8.23 27.66 -19.13
CA ILE A 81 8.27 29.13 -19.21
C ILE A 81 8.90 29.72 -17.92
N ASN A 82 8.56 29.19 -16.74
CA ASN A 82 9.13 29.67 -15.49
C ASN A 82 10.63 29.39 -15.39
N ALA A 83 11.08 28.18 -15.75
CA ALA A 83 12.48 27.82 -15.73
C ALA A 83 13.32 28.56 -16.81
N ALA A 84 12.71 28.95 -17.94
CA ALA A 84 13.36 29.71 -18.98
C ALA A 84 13.55 31.20 -18.63
N LYS A 85 12.71 31.75 -17.73
CA LYS A 85 12.81 33.17 -17.32
C LYS A 85 14.03 33.44 -16.44
N PRO A 86 14.66 34.62 -16.53
CA PRO A 86 15.68 35.03 -15.57
C PRO A 86 15.04 35.29 -14.19
N ARG A 87 15.82 35.13 -13.12
CA ARG A 87 15.34 35.30 -11.70
C ARG A 87 14.61 36.63 -11.50
N ARG A 88 15.09 37.74 -12.09
CA ARG A 88 14.45 39.06 -11.99
C ARG A 88 13.03 39.14 -12.56
N ARG A 89 12.63 38.17 -13.40
CA ARG A 89 11.31 38.06 -13.99
C ARG A 89 10.49 36.90 -13.37
N GLY A 90 10.89 36.45 -12.19
CA GLY A 90 10.22 35.36 -11.48
C GLY A 90 10.60 33.95 -11.92
N GLY A 91 11.74 33.82 -12.65
CA GLY A 91 12.26 32.48 -12.98
C GLY A 91 12.77 31.72 -11.78
N CYS A 92 12.54 30.40 -11.75
CA CYS A 92 12.95 29.49 -10.69
C CYS A 92 13.11 28.05 -11.19
N ASN A 93 13.70 27.22 -10.35
CA ASN A 93 13.67 25.76 -10.57
C ASN A 93 12.25 25.21 -10.39
N THR A 94 11.99 24.04 -10.98
CA THR A 94 10.80 23.26 -10.72
C THR A 94 11.19 21.84 -10.32
N PHE A 95 10.52 21.33 -9.28
CA PHE A 95 10.65 19.98 -8.78
C PHE A 95 9.32 19.25 -8.93
N TYR A 96 9.32 18.26 -9.80
CA TYR A 96 8.18 17.39 -10.02
C TYR A 96 8.32 16.14 -9.15
N VAL A 97 7.27 15.79 -8.41
CA VAL A 97 7.21 14.61 -7.56
C VAL A 97 6.11 13.71 -8.09
N GLY A 98 6.49 12.57 -8.65
CA GLY A 98 5.59 11.52 -9.12
C GLY A 98 5.75 10.26 -8.30
N SER A 99 4.73 9.42 -8.29
CA SER A 99 4.74 8.14 -7.56
C SER A 99 5.52 7.03 -8.29
N LYS A 100 5.73 7.16 -9.61
CA LYS A 100 6.38 6.16 -10.48
C LYS A 100 7.37 6.82 -11.44
N GLN A 101 8.36 6.02 -11.87
CA GLN A 101 9.39 6.46 -12.81
C GLN A 101 8.81 6.84 -14.19
N GLU A 102 7.82 6.10 -14.67
CA GLU A 102 7.16 6.35 -15.95
C GLU A 102 6.48 7.73 -15.97
N MET A 103 5.85 8.14 -14.85
CA MET A 103 5.25 9.47 -14.71
C MET A 103 6.31 10.57 -14.77
N ALA A 104 7.46 10.34 -14.14
CA ALA A 104 8.58 11.27 -14.20
C ALA A 104 9.10 11.45 -15.63
N LEU A 105 9.21 10.37 -16.40
CA LEU A 105 9.62 10.38 -17.80
C LEU A 105 8.57 11.09 -18.69
N GLU A 106 7.28 10.78 -18.53
CA GLU A 106 6.17 11.42 -19.26
C GLU A 106 6.17 12.94 -19.03
N TYR A 107 6.33 13.37 -17.78
CA TYR A 107 6.40 14.80 -17.44
C TYR A 107 7.63 15.49 -18.03
N ILE A 108 8.81 14.89 -17.92
CA ILE A 108 10.06 15.44 -18.47
C ILE A 108 10.00 15.48 -20.00
N ALA A 109 9.38 14.50 -20.65
CA ALA A 109 9.17 14.48 -22.09
C ALA A 109 8.25 15.63 -22.55
N ALA A 110 7.16 15.87 -21.81
CA ALA A 110 6.30 17.02 -22.06
C ALA A 110 7.05 18.35 -21.88
N CYS A 111 7.87 18.48 -20.83
CA CYS A 111 8.73 19.65 -20.65
C CYS A 111 9.72 19.83 -21.82
N ALA A 112 10.32 18.76 -22.33
CA ALA A 112 11.24 18.82 -23.45
C ALA A 112 10.52 19.26 -24.73
N LEU A 113 9.30 18.79 -24.98
CA LEU A 113 8.46 19.21 -26.10
C LEU A 113 8.18 20.72 -26.04
N PHE A 114 7.72 21.22 -24.89
CA PHE A 114 7.47 22.67 -24.72
C PHE A 114 8.75 23.51 -24.86
N ALA A 115 9.88 23.05 -24.32
CA ALA A 115 11.14 23.76 -24.43
C ALA A 115 11.58 23.93 -25.89
N ARG A 116 11.37 22.92 -26.74
CA ARG A 116 11.59 23.00 -28.19
C ARG A 116 10.60 23.95 -28.86
N ALA A 117 9.30 23.79 -28.55
CA ALA A 117 8.24 24.60 -29.16
C ALA A 117 8.37 26.09 -28.84
N PHE A 118 8.85 26.45 -27.66
CA PHE A 118 9.10 27.84 -27.26
C PHE A 118 10.46 28.40 -27.75
N ASN A 119 11.19 27.64 -28.56
CA ASN A 119 12.54 28.00 -29.04
C ASN A 119 13.55 28.33 -27.92
N GLU A 120 13.31 27.86 -26.72
CA GLU A 120 14.24 28.07 -25.61
C GLU A 120 15.50 27.20 -25.75
N MET A 121 15.35 26.05 -26.42
CA MET A 121 16.44 25.16 -26.78
C MET A 121 16.18 24.53 -28.14
N ALA A 122 17.18 24.55 -29.05
CA ALA A 122 17.09 23.87 -30.35
C ALA A 122 16.92 22.33 -30.16
N GLN A 123 17.54 21.79 -29.10
CA GLN A 123 17.33 20.45 -28.58
C GLN A 123 17.21 20.53 -27.05
N ALA A 124 16.10 20.03 -26.50
CA ALA A 124 15.95 19.93 -25.05
C ALA A 124 16.73 18.71 -24.57
N ASP A 125 17.94 18.91 -24.11
CA ASP A 125 18.78 17.84 -23.57
C ASP A 125 18.24 17.39 -22.23
N VAL A 126 17.95 16.10 -22.12
CA VAL A 126 17.55 15.45 -20.87
C VAL A 126 18.75 14.76 -20.24
N TYR A 127 18.90 14.92 -18.96
CA TYR A 127 19.98 14.34 -18.16
C TYR A 127 19.41 13.43 -17.10
N GLU A 128 20.10 12.35 -16.80
CA GLU A 128 19.92 11.56 -15.59
C GLU A 128 21.05 11.82 -14.60
N GLN A 129 20.77 11.68 -13.32
CA GLN A 129 21.75 11.79 -12.26
C GLN A 129 21.36 10.91 -11.09
N THR A 130 22.30 10.13 -10.56
CA THR A 130 22.08 9.31 -9.36
C THR A 130 22.48 10.08 -8.11
N PHE A 131 21.65 9.99 -7.10
CA PHE A 131 21.84 10.58 -5.79
C PHE A 131 21.85 9.47 -4.72
N TRP A 132 22.56 9.69 -3.63
CA TRP A 132 22.56 8.81 -2.48
C TRP A 132 21.58 9.28 -1.40
N ASP A 133 20.74 8.38 -0.91
CA ASP A 133 19.86 8.62 0.23
C ASP A 133 20.44 7.94 1.48
N ASP A 134 21.04 8.74 2.36
CA ASP A 134 21.65 8.25 3.61
C ASP A 134 20.62 7.61 4.56
N GLY A 135 19.33 7.98 4.45
CA GLY A 135 18.28 7.47 5.31
C GLY A 135 17.88 6.02 5.01
N ARG A 136 17.89 5.64 3.72
CA ARG A 136 17.55 4.27 3.27
C ARG A 136 18.74 3.47 2.74
N ARG A 137 19.90 4.11 2.62
CA ARG A 137 21.13 3.53 2.04
C ARG A 137 20.92 3.00 0.61
N GLU A 138 20.21 3.77 -0.21
CA GLU A 138 19.93 3.40 -1.59
C GLU A 138 20.21 4.54 -2.58
N GLU A 139 20.36 4.19 -3.85
CA GLU A 139 20.57 5.12 -4.95
C GLU A 139 19.22 5.58 -5.53
N ILE A 140 19.12 6.88 -5.82
CA ILE A 140 17.93 7.50 -6.41
C ILE A 140 18.29 8.08 -7.76
N LEU A 141 17.61 7.63 -8.81
CA LEU A 141 17.70 8.19 -10.15
C LEU A 141 16.76 9.38 -10.29
N ALA A 142 17.23 10.48 -10.87
CA ALA A 142 16.44 11.68 -11.17
C ALA A 142 16.66 12.11 -12.61
N TYR A 143 15.57 12.43 -13.31
CA TYR A 143 15.61 13.02 -14.65
C TYR A 143 15.50 14.53 -14.57
N MET A 144 16.22 15.27 -15.43
CA MET A 144 16.20 16.73 -15.43
C MET A 144 16.44 17.36 -16.80
N ILE A 145 15.88 18.56 -16.96
CA ILE A 145 16.19 19.49 -18.06
C ILE A 145 16.84 20.71 -17.46
N ARG A 146 17.95 21.19 -18.07
CA ARG A 146 18.64 22.40 -17.66
C ARG A 146 18.42 23.51 -18.69
N PHE A 147 18.22 24.73 -18.21
CA PHE A 147 18.04 25.93 -19.01
C PHE A 147 19.32 26.79 -18.90
N PRO A 148 20.26 26.68 -19.87
CA PRO A 148 21.56 27.32 -19.74
C PRO A 148 21.48 28.85 -19.64
N LYS A 149 20.51 29.49 -20.34
CA LYS A 149 20.34 30.96 -20.35
C LYS A 149 19.87 31.51 -18.99
N SER A 150 18.98 30.82 -18.30
CA SER A 150 18.42 31.24 -16.99
C SER A 150 19.23 30.71 -15.82
N GLY A 151 19.94 29.59 -16.01
CA GLY A 151 20.63 28.82 -14.95
C GLY A 151 19.71 27.92 -14.14
N PHE A 152 18.42 27.85 -14.45
CA PHE A 152 17.44 27.02 -13.75
C PHE A 152 17.31 25.63 -14.38
N LYS A 153 16.58 24.76 -13.67
CA LYS A 153 16.31 23.37 -14.09
C LYS A 153 14.89 22.95 -13.73
N ILE A 154 14.39 21.98 -14.46
CA ILE A 154 13.23 21.16 -14.10
C ILE A 154 13.76 19.77 -13.75
N GLN A 155 13.41 19.25 -12.60
CA GLN A 155 13.91 17.97 -12.11
C GLN A 155 12.76 17.14 -11.55
N ALA A 156 12.65 15.90 -12.03
CA ALA A 156 11.72 14.91 -11.49
C ALA A 156 12.38 14.14 -10.34
N LEU A 157 11.68 14.02 -9.24
CA LEU A 157 12.12 13.40 -7.99
C LEU A 157 11.17 12.27 -7.61
N SER A 158 11.66 11.30 -6.86
CA SER A 158 10.80 10.30 -6.22
C SER A 158 10.00 10.92 -5.06
N SER A 159 8.90 10.28 -4.66
CA SER A 159 7.91 10.78 -3.70
C SER A 159 8.37 10.73 -2.24
N ARG A 160 9.57 11.26 -1.94
CA ARG A 160 10.14 11.28 -0.60
C ARG A 160 10.24 12.70 -0.06
N PRO A 161 9.72 12.99 1.14
CA PRO A 161 9.80 14.32 1.74
C PRO A 161 11.24 14.83 1.89
N SER A 162 12.21 13.94 2.15
CA SER A 162 13.63 14.28 2.25
C SER A 162 14.20 14.88 0.96
N ASN A 163 13.67 14.49 -0.21
CA ASN A 163 14.14 14.97 -1.51
C ASN A 163 13.85 16.45 -1.77
N LEU A 164 12.84 17.02 -1.10
CA LEU A 164 12.48 18.43 -1.21
C LEU A 164 13.23 19.33 -0.23
N ARG A 165 13.76 18.78 0.86
CA ARG A 165 14.44 19.59 1.89
C ARG A 165 15.72 20.21 1.35
N GLY A 166 15.87 21.51 1.58
CA GLY A 166 17.03 22.28 1.14
C GLY A 166 17.01 22.70 -0.33
N LEU A 167 15.99 22.36 -1.10
CA LEU A 167 15.79 22.81 -2.47
C LEU A 167 15.15 24.22 -2.49
N GLN A 168 15.22 24.92 -3.63
CA GLN A 168 14.56 26.20 -3.88
C GLN A 168 13.95 26.19 -5.28
N GLY A 169 12.63 26.32 -5.35
CA GLY A 169 11.87 26.32 -6.60
C GLY A 169 10.41 25.95 -6.41
N ASP A 170 9.65 25.98 -7.49
CA ASP A 170 8.26 25.52 -7.50
C ASP A 170 8.20 23.99 -7.36
N VAL A 171 7.14 23.47 -6.73
CA VAL A 171 6.93 22.04 -6.50
C VAL A 171 5.62 21.62 -7.15
N VAL A 172 5.65 20.53 -7.90
CA VAL A 172 4.48 19.84 -8.44
C VAL A 172 4.39 18.46 -7.81
N ILE A 173 3.30 18.16 -7.11
CA ILE A 173 2.99 16.84 -6.56
C ILE A 173 1.86 16.26 -7.40
N ASP A 174 2.22 15.35 -8.30
CA ASP A 174 1.28 14.72 -9.20
C ASP A 174 0.77 13.40 -8.63
N GLU A 175 -0.48 13.06 -8.93
CA GLU A 175 -1.23 11.97 -8.30
C GLU A 175 -1.15 12.06 -6.76
N ALA A 176 -1.38 13.26 -6.23
CA ALA A 176 -1.19 13.61 -4.81
C ALA A 176 -1.93 12.68 -3.84
N ALA A 177 -3.15 12.22 -4.19
CA ALA A 177 -3.94 11.32 -3.36
C ALA A 177 -3.33 9.91 -3.21
N PHE A 178 -2.31 9.54 -4.01
CA PHE A 178 -1.70 8.22 -4.04
C PHE A 178 -0.29 8.17 -3.41
N HIS A 179 0.17 9.27 -2.82
CA HIS A 179 1.41 9.28 -2.05
C HIS A 179 1.16 8.81 -0.62
N GLU A 180 1.96 7.86 -0.14
CA GLU A 180 1.83 7.28 1.20
C GLU A 180 1.95 8.31 2.34
N SER A 181 2.81 9.33 2.15
CA SER A 181 3.09 10.37 3.14
C SER A 181 2.81 11.77 2.58
N LEU A 182 1.62 12.00 1.99
CA LEU A 182 1.27 13.28 1.39
C LEU A 182 1.41 14.46 2.36
N GLU A 183 1.05 14.29 3.62
CA GLU A 183 1.14 15.35 4.64
C GLU A 183 2.59 15.80 4.87
N GLU A 184 3.52 14.85 5.01
CA GLU A 184 4.93 15.17 5.20
C GLU A 184 5.56 15.76 3.93
N LEU A 185 5.15 15.24 2.75
CA LEU A 185 5.59 15.74 1.46
C LEU A 185 5.12 17.18 1.25
N LEU A 186 3.86 17.47 1.55
CA LEU A 186 3.30 18.82 1.48
C LEU A 186 3.96 19.75 2.50
N LYS A 187 4.21 19.30 3.73
CA LYS A 187 4.94 20.07 4.75
C LYS A 187 6.34 20.46 4.26
N ALA A 188 7.05 19.56 3.60
CA ALA A 188 8.35 19.85 3.01
C ALA A 188 8.25 20.84 1.85
N ALA A 189 7.24 20.70 0.96
CA ALA A 189 6.98 21.60 -0.16
C ALA A 189 6.58 23.01 0.32
N LEU A 190 5.73 23.12 1.35
CA LEU A 190 5.29 24.40 1.89
C LEU A 190 6.44 25.23 2.47
N ALA A 191 7.50 24.61 2.97
CA ALA A 191 8.68 25.34 3.42
C ALA A 191 9.34 26.17 2.28
N LEU A 192 9.19 25.74 1.02
CA LEU A 192 9.73 26.46 -0.15
C LEU A 192 8.91 27.72 -0.47
N THR A 193 7.61 27.73 -0.07
CA THR A 193 6.72 28.88 -0.36
C THR A 193 7.12 30.16 0.40
N MET A 194 7.87 30.05 1.49
CA MET A 194 8.38 31.22 2.24
C MET A 194 9.21 32.18 1.38
N TRP A 195 9.79 31.71 0.30
CA TRP A 195 10.57 32.50 -0.66
C TRP A 195 9.79 32.83 -1.94
N GLY A 196 8.45 32.72 -1.92
CA GLY A 196 7.57 33.04 -3.04
C GLY A 196 7.42 31.94 -4.07
N ASN A 197 8.00 30.76 -3.85
CA ASN A 197 7.80 29.60 -4.71
C ASN A 197 6.37 29.05 -4.57
N LYS A 198 5.94 28.25 -5.54
CA LYS A 198 4.57 27.76 -5.68
C LYS A 198 4.49 26.27 -5.47
N VAL A 199 3.35 25.81 -4.95
CA VAL A 199 3.05 24.37 -4.79
C VAL A 199 1.80 24.02 -5.57
N ARG A 200 1.87 22.96 -6.34
CA ARG A 200 0.79 22.41 -7.18
C ARG A 200 0.52 20.97 -6.78
N LEU A 201 -0.72 20.68 -6.38
CA LEU A 201 -1.21 19.34 -6.12
C LEU A 201 -2.19 18.97 -7.22
N ILE A 202 -1.93 17.88 -7.93
CA ILE A 202 -2.77 17.42 -9.04
C ILE A 202 -3.13 15.96 -8.75
N SER A 203 -4.41 15.61 -8.72
CA SER A 203 -4.81 14.20 -8.51
C SER A 203 -6.26 13.93 -8.89
N THR A 204 -6.59 12.65 -9.15
CA THR A 204 -7.92 12.10 -8.90
C THR A 204 -8.09 11.90 -7.40
N HIS A 205 -9.33 11.62 -6.94
CA HIS A 205 -9.58 11.25 -5.55
C HIS A 205 -9.15 9.80 -5.25
N ASN A 206 -8.96 9.50 -3.98
CA ASN A 206 -8.68 8.17 -3.44
C ASN A 206 -9.33 8.03 -2.06
N GLY A 207 -10.67 8.09 -2.03
CA GLY A 207 -11.50 8.02 -0.84
C GLY A 207 -11.69 9.34 -0.09
N VAL A 208 -12.79 9.43 0.69
CA VAL A 208 -13.15 10.64 1.46
C VAL A 208 -12.17 10.93 2.60
N ASP A 209 -11.57 9.89 3.19
CA ASP A 209 -10.65 9.99 4.34
C ASP A 209 -9.20 10.28 3.90
N ASN A 210 -8.95 10.43 2.61
CA ASN A 210 -7.62 10.74 2.08
C ASN A 210 -7.21 12.17 2.41
N ALA A 211 -5.94 12.40 2.78
CA ALA A 211 -5.40 13.72 3.09
C ALA A 211 -5.61 14.74 1.96
N PHE A 212 -5.54 14.30 0.69
CA PHE A 212 -5.83 15.15 -0.47
C PHE A 212 -7.26 15.71 -0.44
N ASN A 213 -8.26 14.86 -0.15
CA ASN A 213 -9.64 15.31 0.00
C ASN A 213 -9.80 16.24 1.20
N SER A 214 -9.13 15.96 2.33
CA SER A 214 -9.17 16.82 3.52
C SER A 214 -8.66 18.23 3.20
N TYR A 215 -7.58 18.37 2.43
CA TYR A 215 -7.07 19.68 2.01
C TYR A 215 -8.05 20.44 1.10
N ILE A 216 -8.78 19.75 0.22
CA ILE A 216 -9.81 20.35 -0.62
C ILE A 216 -10.98 20.86 0.24
N GLN A 217 -11.44 20.05 1.21
CA GLN A 217 -12.50 20.46 2.11
C GLN A 217 -12.07 21.65 2.98
N ASP A 218 -10.86 21.62 3.55
CA ASP A 218 -10.31 22.74 4.31
C ASP A 218 -10.27 24.05 3.51
N ALA A 219 -9.91 23.96 2.22
CA ALA A 219 -9.85 25.13 1.35
C ALA A 219 -11.27 25.63 0.98
N ARG A 220 -12.23 24.71 0.72
CA ARG A 220 -13.63 25.06 0.46
C ARG A 220 -14.31 25.73 1.65
N GLU A 221 -13.94 25.33 2.85
CA GLU A 221 -14.43 25.91 4.11
C GLU A 221 -13.67 27.16 4.55
N GLY A 222 -12.68 27.59 3.78
CA GLY A 222 -11.89 28.80 4.07
C GLY A 222 -10.84 28.62 5.19
N ARG A 223 -10.57 27.38 5.62
CA ARG A 223 -9.51 27.10 6.60
C ARG A 223 -8.10 27.15 6.01
N LYS A 224 -8.02 27.04 4.68
CA LYS A 224 -6.75 27.14 3.93
C LYS A 224 -6.94 28.06 2.72
N ASP A 225 -5.92 28.87 2.45
CA ASP A 225 -5.87 29.76 1.29
C ASP A 225 -5.25 29.03 0.10
N TYR A 226 -5.99 28.02 -0.40
CA TYR A 226 -5.60 27.25 -1.58
C TYR A 226 -6.58 27.49 -2.71
N SER A 227 -6.08 27.75 -3.92
CA SER A 227 -6.93 27.82 -5.13
C SER A 227 -7.33 26.40 -5.56
N ILE A 228 -8.62 26.17 -5.78
CA ILE A 228 -9.15 24.86 -6.15
C ILE A 228 -9.62 24.88 -7.61
N HIS A 229 -9.12 23.93 -8.39
CA HIS A 229 -9.60 23.64 -9.74
C HIS A 229 -10.28 22.28 -9.74
N ARG A 230 -11.59 22.26 -9.99
CA ARG A 230 -12.35 21.02 -10.19
C ARG A 230 -12.58 20.81 -11.68
N ILE A 231 -12.22 19.63 -12.19
CA ILE A 231 -12.27 19.30 -13.61
C ILE A 231 -12.82 17.87 -13.75
N THR A 232 -14.13 17.74 -13.88
CA THR A 232 -14.76 16.44 -14.17
C THR A 232 -14.54 16.04 -15.62
N LEU A 233 -14.80 14.77 -15.95
CA LEU A 233 -14.76 14.31 -17.33
C LEU A 233 -15.74 15.11 -18.20
N ASP A 234 -16.97 15.35 -17.71
CA ASP A 234 -17.99 16.09 -18.45
C ASP A 234 -17.57 17.56 -18.68
N ASP A 235 -16.96 18.21 -17.69
CA ASP A 235 -16.38 19.55 -17.86
C ASP A 235 -15.28 19.58 -18.94
N ALA A 236 -14.44 18.57 -18.96
CA ALA A 236 -13.35 18.47 -19.90
C ALA A 236 -13.85 18.18 -21.34
N LEU A 237 -14.85 17.30 -21.48
CA LEU A 237 -15.52 17.01 -22.76
C LEU A 237 -16.19 18.26 -23.34
N ALA A 238 -16.97 18.97 -22.52
CA ALA A 238 -17.62 20.22 -22.93
C ALA A 238 -16.60 21.28 -23.39
N GLN A 239 -15.33 21.16 -23.00
CA GLN A 239 -14.25 22.09 -23.37
C GLN A 239 -13.29 21.49 -24.40
N GLY A 240 -13.67 20.39 -25.08
CA GLY A 240 -13.00 19.87 -26.26
C GLY A 240 -11.98 18.76 -26.02
N LEU A 241 -11.99 18.11 -24.85
CA LEU A 241 -11.03 17.02 -24.56
C LEU A 241 -11.11 15.89 -25.58
N TYR A 242 -12.32 15.36 -25.87
CA TYR A 242 -12.44 14.24 -26.81
C TYR A 242 -12.07 14.64 -28.24
N LYS A 243 -12.39 15.86 -28.66
CA LYS A 243 -11.97 16.39 -29.96
C LYS A 243 -10.44 16.42 -30.08
N ARG A 244 -9.74 16.82 -29.01
CA ARG A 244 -8.28 16.80 -28.96
C ARG A 244 -7.72 15.37 -28.98
N ILE A 245 -8.36 14.42 -28.27
CA ILE A 245 -8.01 12.99 -28.31
C ILE A 245 -8.15 12.44 -29.74
N CYS A 246 -9.28 12.73 -30.41
CA CYS A 246 -9.48 12.33 -31.80
C CYS A 246 -8.38 12.86 -32.73
N TYR A 247 -7.98 14.11 -32.55
CA TYR A 247 -6.88 14.69 -33.32
C TYR A 247 -5.56 13.93 -33.12
N VAL A 248 -5.14 13.73 -31.86
CA VAL A 248 -3.90 13.03 -31.51
C VAL A 248 -3.89 11.56 -31.95
N THR A 249 -5.07 10.92 -31.95
CA THR A 249 -5.22 9.51 -32.35
C THR A 249 -5.62 9.33 -33.81
N ASN A 250 -5.65 10.41 -34.60
CA ASN A 250 -6.05 10.43 -36.00
C ASN A 250 -7.43 9.79 -36.25
N GLN A 251 -8.41 10.16 -35.42
CA GLN A 251 -9.80 9.72 -35.52
C GLN A 251 -10.71 10.88 -35.88
N GLU A 252 -11.85 10.60 -36.51
CA GLU A 252 -12.87 11.62 -36.75
C GLU A 252 -13.69 11.86 -35.48
N TRP A 253 -13.87 13.14 -35.14
CA TRP A 253 -14.73 13.53 -34.04
C TRP A 253 -16.19 13.67 -34.49
N SER A 254 -17.12 13.14 -33.68
CA SER A 254 -18.54 13.50 -33.73
C SER A 254 -19.13 13.55 -32.32
N PRO A 255 -20.26 14.27 -32.10
CA PRO A 255 -20.95 14.28 -30.80
C PRO A 255 -21.40 12.88 -30.37
N GLU A 256 -21.81 12.05 -31.32
CA GLU A 256 -22.25 10.67 -31.08
C GLU A 256 -21.09 9.78 -30.64
N ALA A 257 -19.93 9.91 -31.27
CA ALA A 257 -18.72 9.19 -30.92
C ALA A 257 -18.22 9.60 -29.51
N GLU A 258 -18.27 10.89 -29.20
CA GLU A 258 -17.92 11.42 -27.87
C GLU A 258 -18.82 10.83 -26.78
N LYS A 259 -20.15 10.83 -27.00
CA LYS A 259 -21.11 10.24 -26.07
C LYS A 259 -20.88 8.74 -25.88
N GLN A 260 -20.68 8.00 -26.97
CA GLN A 260 -20.42 6.55 -26.90
C GLN A 260 -19.12 6.25 -26.17
N TRP A 261 -18.08 7.06 -26.41
CA TRP A 261 -16.79 6.91 -25.71
C TRP A 261 -16.93 7.18 -24.21
N ARG A 262 -17.64 8.26 -23.82
CA ARG A 262 -17.94 8.56 -22.43
C ARG A 262 -18.72 7.44 -21.75
N ASP A 263 -19.82 6.98 -22.36
CA ASP A 263 -20.68 5.93 -21.80
C ASP A 263 -19.90 4.61 -21.66
N LYS A 264 -19.00 4.31 -22.58
CA LYS A 264 -18.11 3.15 -22.51
C LYS A 264 -17.13 3.23 -21.33
N LEU A 265 -16.57 4.40 -21.01
CA LEU A 265 -15.71 4.59 -19.85
C LEU A 265 -16.44 4.29 -18.55
N TYR A 266 -17.65 4.87 -18.37
CA TYR A 266 -18.46 4.63 -17.19
C TYR A 266 -18.93 3.17 -17.08
N LYS A 267 -19.32 2.55 -18.18
CA LYS A 267 -19.75 1.15 -18.23
C LYS A 267 -18.63 0.15 -17.89
N ASN A 268 -17.41 0.47 -18.29
CA ASN A 268 -16.25 -0.39 -18.05
C ASN A 268 -15.60 -0.18 -16.67
N ALA A 269 -16.04 0.79 -15.90
CA ALA A 269 -15.59 0.97 -14.52
C ALA A 269 -16.07 -0.20 -13.64
N PRO A 270 -15.30 -0.59 -12.62
CA PRO A 270 -15.65 -1.72 -11.74
C PRO A 270 -17.03 -1.56 -11.07
N ASN A 271 -17.41 -0.35 -10.70
CA ASN A 271 -18.71 0.04 -10.15
C ASN A 271 -18.95 1.54 -10.35
N VAL A 272 -20.17 2.00 -10.06
CA VAL A 272 -20.56 3.40 -10.22
C VAL A 272 -19.73 4.33 -9.34
N GLU A 273 -19.48 3.96 -8.09
CA GLU A 273 -18.68 4.76 -7.16
C GLU A 273 -17.24 4.94 -7.66
N SER A 274 -16.63 3.90 -8.25
CA SER A 274 -15.31 4.00 -8.87
C SER A 274 -15.32 4.90 -10.10
N ALA A 275 -16.39 4.87 -10.92
CA ALA A 275 -16.54 5.76 -12.06
C ALA A 275 -16.66 7.21 -11.61
N GLU A 276 -17.47 7.48 -10.59
CA GLU A 276 -17.63 8.83 -10.04
C GLU A 276 -16.35 9.36 -9.40
N GLU A 277 -15.56 8.51 -8.76
CA GLU A 277 -14.27 8.91 -8.20
C GLU A 277 -13.23 9.24 -9.29
N GLU A 278 -13.13 8.41 -10.32
CA GLU A 278 -12.14 8.58 -11.39
C GLU A 278 -12.54 9.66 -12.43
N TYR A 279 -13.85 9.84 -12.68
CA TYR A 279 -14.34 10.70 -13.74
C TYR A 279 -15.18 11.89 -13.24
N GLY A 280 -15.92 11.72 -12.16
CA GLY A 280 -16.83 12.74 -11.61
C GLY A 280 -16.21 13.62 -10.53
N CYS A 281 -14.98 13.37 -10.09
CA CYS A 281 -14.33 14.03 -8.94
C CYS A 281 -15.21 13.93 -7.68
N VAL A 282 -15.79 12.75 -7.42
CA VAL A 282 -16.57 12.45 -6.22
C VAL A 282 -15.84 11.38 -5.43
N PRO A 283 -15.21 11.73 -4.29
CA PRO A 283 -14.48 10.74 -3.50
C PRO A 283 -15.42 9.66 -2.96
N LYS A 284 -15.00 8.41 -3.00
CA LYS A 284 -15.78 7.30 -2.45
C LYS A 284 -15.99 7.48 -0.95
N LYS A 285 -17.18 7.17 -0.49
CA LYS A 285 -17.55 7.23 0.94
C LYS A 285 -16.94 6.08 1.75
N SER A 286 -16.65 4.95 1.12
CA SER A 286 -15.92 3.85 1.75
C SER A 286 -14.42 4.13 1.66
N GLY A 287 -13.75 4.17 2.79
CA GLY A 287 -12.32 4.48 2.94
C GLY A 287 -11.46 3.70 1.96
N GLY A 288 -10.34 4.30 1.57
CA GLY A 288 -9.32 3.67 0.73
C GLY A 288 -8.94 2.29 1.27
N THR A 289 -8.53 1.37 0.40
CA THR A 289 -8.01 0.06 0.83
C THR A 289 -6.85 0.30 1.80
N TYR A 290 -6.97 -0.23 3.00
CA TYR A 290 -5.93 -0.10 4.02
C TYR A 290 -4.61 -0.77 3.60
N LEU A 291 -4.73 -1.91 2.89
CA LEU A 291 -3.62 -2.62 2.27
C LEU A 291 -3.70 -2.45 0.75
N SER A 292 -2.60 -2.07 0.12
CA SER A 292 -2.56 -2.03 -1.34
C SER A 292 -2.48 -3.44 -1.93
N ARG A 293 -3.07 -3.62 -3.11
CA ARG A 293 -3.01 -4.90 -3.84
C ARG A 293 -1.57 -5.37 -4.04
N VAL A 294 -0.67 -4.46 -4.39
CA VAL A 294 0.75 -4.76 -4.62
C VAL A 294 1.40 -5.31 -3.35
N LEU A 295 1.14 -4.69 -2.19
CA LEU A 295 1.67 -5.13 -0.91
C LEU A 295 1.23 -6.56 -0.57
N ILE A 296 -0.04 -6.87 -0.78
CA ILE A 296 -0.60 -8.20 -0.53
C ILE A 296 0.02 -9.23 -1.50
N GLU A 297 0.08 -8.90 -2.80
CA GLU A 297 0.62 -9.81 -3.83
C GLU A 297 2.11 -10.10 -3.62
N GLN A 298 2.89 -9.16 -3.06
CA GLN A 298 4.29 -9.37 -2.71
C GLN A 298 4.48 -10.38 -1.55
N ALA A 299 3.53 -10.45 -0.63
CA ALA A 299 3.54 -11.45 0.44
C ALA A 299 3.07 -12.84 -0.01
N MET A 300 2.43 -12.93 -1.18
CA MET A 300 1.92 -14.18 -1.71
C MET A 300 3.04 -15.00 -2.37
N VAL A 301 3.27 -16.24 -1.90
CA VAL A 301 4.25 -17.14 -2.51
C VAL A 301 3.76 -17.69 -3.85
N ASN A 302 4.67 -17.79 -4.83
CA ASN A 302 4.35 -18.16 -6.21
C ASN A 302 4.29 -19.68 -6.47
N ASP A 303 4.76 -20.49 -5.55
CA ASP A 303 5.01 -21.92 -5.74
C ASP A 303 3.83 -22.83 -5.37
N HIS A 304 2.66 -22.26 -5.04
CA HIS A 304 1.48 -22.99 -4.56
C HIS A 304 1.78 -23.95 -3.40
N SER A 305 2.87 -23.73 -2.66
CA SER A 305 3.28 -24.57 -1.53
C SER A 305 2.42 -24.36 -0.29
N ILE A 306 1.69 -23.26 -0.21
CA ILE A 306 0.73 -22.98 0.86
C ILE A 306 -0.66 -23.37 0.38
N ARG A 307 -1.20 -24.44 0.95
CA ARG A 307 -2.52 -24.97 0.60
C ARG A 307 -3.62 -24.42 1.49
N ILE A 308 -4.81 -24.30 0.94
CA ILE A 308 -6.05 -23.96 1.65
C ILE A 308 -6.93 -25.18 1.65
N TYR A 309 -7.11 -25.77 2.83
CA TYR A 309 -7.96 -26.94 3.03
C TYR A 309 -9.36 -26.50 3.41
N ARG A 310 -10.36 -27.08 2.76
CA ARG A 310 -11.76 -26.73 2.98
C ARG A 310 -12.54 -27.94 3.39
N TYR A 311 -13.36 -27.76 4.43
CA TYR A 311 -14.37 -28.73 4.81
C TYR A 311 -15.71 -28.02 4.97
N GLU A 312 -16.69 -28.44 4.20
CA GLU A 312 -18.07 -28.01 4.32
C GLU A 312 -18.90 -29.20 4.80
N ALA A 313 -19.59 -29.03 5.93
CA ALA A 313 -20.39 -30.11 6.49
C ALA A 313 -21.51 -30.53 5.51
N PRO A 314 -21.67 -31.83 5.22
CA PRO A 314 -22.74 -32.30 4.38
C PRO A 314 -24.12 -32.02 4.99
N GLU A 315 -25.14 -31.98 4.15
CA GLU A 315 -26.52 -31.77 4.60
C GLU A 315 -26.91 -32.85 5.64
N GLY A 316 -27.50 -32.42 6.75
CA GLY A 316 -27.88 -33.33 7.83
C GLY A 316 -26.73 -33.73 8.77
N PHE A 317 -25.53 -33.19 8.62
CA PHE A 317 -24.37 -33.49 9.49
C PHE A 317 -24.68 -33.31 10.99
N GLU A 318 -25.49 -32.31 11.33
CA GLU A 318 -25.90 -32.07 12.74
C GLU A 318 -26.75 -33.22 13.32
N GLN A 319 -27.43 -34.01 12.47
CA GLN A 319 -28.28 -35.15 12.86
C GLN A 319 -27.50 -36.45 13.04
N TRP A 320 -26.23 -36.49 12.59
CA TRP A 320 -25.38 -37.66 12.79
C TRP A 320 -25.09 -37.88 14.28
N THR A 321 -24.81 -39.14 14.65
CA THR A 321 -24.37 -39.39 16.02
C THR A 321 -23.03 -38.71 16.32
N PRO A 322 -22.72 -38.38 17.56
CA PRO A 322 -21.43 -37.81 17.94
C PRO A 322 -20.24 -38.61 17.43
N GLU A 323 -20.31 -39.93 17.51
CA GLU A 323 -19.25 -40.86 17.10
C GLU A 323 -19.03 -40.82 15.58
N MET A 324 -20.11 -40.74 14.81
CA MET A 324 -20.02 -40.62 13.33
C MET A 324 -19.37 -39.29 12.93
N ARG A 325 -19.78 -38.18 13.56
CA ARG A 325 -19.17 -36.87 13.29
C ARG A 325 -17.70 -36.86 13.67
N GLU A 326 -17.36 -37.41 14.82
CA GLU A 326 -15.97 -37.49 15.29
C GLU A 326 -15.09 -38.32 14.33
N ALA A 327 -15.59 -39.47 13.90
CA ALA A 327 -14.87 -40.35 12.97
C ALA A 327 -14.62 -39.67 11.60
N GLU A 328 -15.66 -39.00 11.06
CA GLU A 328 -15.58 -38.28 9.80
C GLU A 328 -14.53 -37.16 9.85
N ILE A 329 -14.61 -36.30 10.86
CA ILE A 329 -13.66 -35.18 11.05
C ILE A 329 -12.24 -35.72 11.28
N ARG A 330 -12.09 -36.80 12.04
CA ARG A 330 -10.77 -37.43 12.24
C ARG A 330 -10.19 -37.93 10.93
N ALA A 331 -10.99 -38.66 10.15
CA ALA A 331 -10.54 -39.17 8.85
C ALA A 331 -10.11 -38.03 7.90
N TRP A 332 -10.91 -36.96 7.82
CA TRP A 332 -10.58 -35.80 7.02
C TRP A 332 -9.28 -35.11 7.48
N CYS A 333 -9.10 -34.96 8.80
CA CYS A 333 -7.87 -34.37 9.36
C CYS A 333 -6.63 -35.23 9.06
N GLU A 334 -6.73 -36.56 9.22
CA GLU A 334 -5.62 -37.47 8.94
C GLU A 334 -5.24 -37.47 7.44
N GLU A 335 -6.23 -37.42 6.55
CA GLU A 335 -6.00 -37.39 5.11
C GLU A 335 -5.39 -36.07 4.65
N ASN A 336 -5.91 -34.93 5.12
CA ASN A 336 -5.59 -33.61 4.57
C ASN A 336 -4.55 -32.84 5.39
N LEU A 337 -4.63 -32.88 6.73
CA LEU A 337 -3.82 -32.02 7.59
C LEU A 337 -2.58 -32.72 8.16
N ALA A 338 -2.65 -34.01 8.46
CA ALA A 338 -1.51 -34.73 9.02
C ALA A 338 -0.25 -34.66 8.12
N PRO A 339 -0.35 -34.79 6.77
CA PRO A 339 0.83 -34.66 5.92
C PRO A 339 1.47 -33.28 5.95
N GLU A 340 0.68 -32.20 6.10
CA GLU A 340 1.21 -30.84 6.20
C GLU A 340 1.86 -30.60 7.57
N LEU A 341 1.21 -31.06 8.64
CA LEU A 341 1.75 -30.96 10.00
C LEU A 341 3.07 -31.74 10.15
N ALA A 342 3.21 -32.90 9.49
CA ALA A 342 4.43 -33.68 9.49
C ALA A 342 5.61 -33.00 8.75
N ARG A 343 5.33 -32.07 7.85
CA ARG A 343 6.36 -31.31 7.11
C ARG A 343 6.86 -30.08 7.85
N LEU A 344 6.23 -29.71 8.97
CA LEU A 344 6.61 -28.51 9.72
C LEU A 344 8.03 -28.66 10.30
N ASN A 345 8.76 -27.56 10.28
CA ASN A 345 10.10 -27.53 10.85
C ASN A 345 10.01 -27.50 12.40
N ALA A 346 10.43 -28.59 13.04
CA ALA A 346 10.39 -28.74 14.50
C ALA A 346 11.27 -27.71 15.26
N ARG A 347 12.20 -27.04 14.58
CA ARG A 347 13.05 -26.00 15.19
C ARG A 347 12.39 -24.62 15.24
N ASN A 348 11.37 -24.40 14.42
CA ASN A 348 10.67 -23.13 14.35
C ASN A 348 9.62 -23.04 15.45
N ARG A 349 9.32 -21.80 15.89
CA ARG A 349 8.15 -21.54 16.72
C ARG A 349 6.90 -21.56 15.86
N HIS A 350 5.79 -21.92 16.46
CA HIS A 350 4.48 -21.88 15.81
C HIS A 350 3.49 -21.11 16.65
N THR A 351 2.62 -20.39 15.98
CA THR A 351 1.46 -19.74 16.57
C THR A 351 0.21 -20.08 15.78
N PHE A 352 -0.94 -19.72 16.30
CA PHE A 352 -2.21 -20.07 15.70
C PHE A 352 -3.20 -18.91 15.85
N GLY A 353 -3.91 -18.58 14.78
CA GLY A 353 -4.98 -17.60 14.76
C GLY A 353 -6.28 -18.20 14.26
N GLU A 354 -7.38 -17.74 14.83
CA GLU A 354 -8.70 -18.19 14.46
C GLU A 354 -9.66 -17.02 14.30
N ASP A 355 -10.51 -17.11 13.29
CA ASP A 355 -11.73 -16.32 13.13
C ASP A 355 -12.93 -17.26 13.11
N PHE A 356 -13.89 -17.02 14.00
CA PHE A 356 -14.96 -17.97 14.30
C PHE A 356 -16.25 -17.68 13.56
N ALA A 357 -16.85 -18.72 12.96
CA ALA A 357 -18.23 -18.69 12.51
C ALA A 357 -18.96 -20.01 12.77
N ARG A 358 -20.28 -19.95 12.96
CA ARG A 358 -21.10 -21.15 13.20
C ARG A 358 -21.96 -21.53 12.01
N ARG A 359 -22.60 -20.57 11.36
CA ARG A 359 -23.51 -20.79 10.23
C ARG A 359 -23.39 -19.66 9.21
N GLY A 360 -23.29 -20.06 7.94
CA GLY A 360 -23.31 -19.12 6.80
C GLY A 360 -21.99 -18.46 6.48
N ASP A 361 -21.15 -18.17 7.47
CA ASP A 361 -19.82 -17.60 7.33
C ASP A 361 -18.75 -18.69 7.54
N LEU A 362 -17.48 -18.37 7.30
CA LEU A 362 -16.37 -19.31 7.43
C LEU A 362 -15.70 -19.21 8.80
N THR A 363 -15.42 -20.35 9.44
CA THR A 363 -14.36 -20.40 10.43
C THR A 363 -13.04 -20.61 9.72
N VAL A 364 -12.06 -19.78 10.02
CA VAL A 364 -10.74 -19.87 9.41
C VAL A 364 -9.67 -20.10 10.48
N PHE A 365 -8.85 -21.12 10.26
CA PHE A 365 -7.69 -21.44 11.08
C PHE A 365 -6.41 -21.15 10.32
N THR A 366 -5.56 -20.31 10.91
CA THR A 366 -4.29 -19.89 10.33
C THR A 366 -3.13 -20.24 11.26
N PRO A 367 -2.50 -21.42 11.09
CA PRO A 367 -1.20 -21.68 11.70
C PRO A 367 -0.15 -20.75 11.13
N LEU A 368 0.82 -20.34 11.95
CA LEU A 368 1.92 -19.48 11.54
C LEU A 368 3.25 -20.06 12.03
N GLN A 369 4.17 -20.32 11.11
CA GLN A 369 5.52 -20.77 11.40
C GLN A 369 6.46 -19.57 11.45
N ILE A 370 7.32 -19.48 12.48
CA ILE A 370 8.25 -18.38 12.71
C ILE A 370 9.67 -18.93 12.76
N ASP A 371 10.51 -18.51 11.83
CA ASP A 371 11.90 -18.93 11.78
C ASP A 371 12.80 -18.14 12.77
N PRO A 372 14.06 -18.55 12.98
CA PRO A 372 14.97 -17.84 13.88
C PRO A 372 15.29 -16.39 13.48
N LEU A 373 15.02 -16.00 12.24
CA LEU A 373 15.15 -14.62 11.74
C LEU A 373 13.84 -13.83 11.88
N LEU A 374 12.86 -14.36 12.62
CA LEU A 374 11.54 -13.81 12.86
C LEU A 374 10.66 -13.68 11.60
N ARG A 375 11.04 -14.30 10.49
CA ARG A 375 10.20 -14.35 9.30
C ARG A 375 9.05 -15.33 9.55
N LYS A 376 7.87 -14.93 9.14
CA LYS A 376 6.63 -15.62 9.35
C LYS A 376 6.13 -16.24 8.05
N ARG A 377 5.67 -17.47 8.11
CA ARG A 377 5.06 -18.17 6.97
C ARG A 377 3.81 -18.89 7.42
N VAL A 378 2.74 -18.71 6.72
CA VAL A 378 1.55 -19.57 6.83
C VAL A 378 1.87 -20.90 6.13
N PRO A 379 1.98 -22.04 6.84
CA PRO A 379 2.30 -23.31 6.19
C PRO A 379 1.12 -23.87 5.40
N PHE A 380 -0.08 -23.72 5.91
CA PHE A 380 -1.37 -24.05 5.29
C PHE A 380 -2.48 -23.27 6.00
N GLU A 381 -3.68 -23.23 5.44
CA GLU A 381 -4.87 -22.65 6.07
C GLU A 381 -6.03 -23.64 6.00
N VAL A 382 -6.97 -23.51 6.95
CA VAL A 382 -8.16 -24.35 7.02
C VAL A 382 -9.40 -23.47 7.04
N GLU A 383 -10.33 -23.71 6.13
CA GLU A 383 -11.65 -23.08 6.06
C GLU A 383 -12.73 -24.12 6.39
N LEU A 384 -13.52 -23.84 7.41
CA LEU A 384 -14.61 -24.70 7.86
C LEU A 384 -15.95 -24.01 7.68
N ARG A 385 -16.94 -24.70 7.15
CA ARG A 385 -18.29 -24.17 6.97
C ARG A 385 -19.35 -25.11 7.54
N ASN A 386 -20.31 -24.54 8.24
CA ASN A 386 -21.49 -25.24 8.79
C ASN A 386 -21.17 -26.38 9.78
N LEU A 387 -19.99 -26.37 10.42
CA LEU A 387 -19.60 -27.37 11.41
C LEU A 387 -20.18 -27.06 12.80
N THR A 388 -20.41 -28.12 13.56
CA THR A 388 -20.73 -27.98 14.99
C THR A 388 -19.52 -27.49 15.78
N TYR A 389 -19.74 -26.90 16.96
CA TYR A 389 -18.64 -26.45 17.83
C TYR A 389 -17.67 -27.59 18.17
N GLU A 390 -18.18 -28.78 18.44
CA GLU A 390 -17.36 -29.97 18.75
C GLU A 390 -16.48 -30.38 17.56
N ALA A 391 -17.04 -30.36 16.36
CA ALA A 391 -16.29 -30.69 15.15
C ALA A 391 -15.18 -29.65 14.87
N GLN A 392 -15.47 -28.37 15.05
CA GLN A 392 -14.46 -27.29 14.93
C GLN A 392 -13.38 -27.44 16.01
N ARG A 393 -13.75 -27.73 17.26
CA ARG A 393 -12.83 -28.00 18.37
C ARG A 393 -11.90 -29.16 18.04
N GLN A 394 -12.45 -30.24 17.47
CA GLN A 394 -11.66 -31.41 17.06
C GLN A 394 -10.59 -31.06 16.01
N VAL A 395 -10.95 -30.29 14.98
CA VAL A 395 -9.99 -29.80 13.97
C VAL A 395 -8.94 -28.91 14.62
N MET A 396 -9.35 -27.96 15.44
CA MET A 396 -8.46 -27.04 16.17
C MET A 396 -7.43 -27.83 16.99
N PHE A 397 -7.87 -28.78 17.82
CA PHE A 397 -6.97 -29.59 18.64
C PHE A 397 -6.08 -30.49 17.79
N PHE A 398 -6.61 -31.05 16.68
CA PHE A 398 -5.79 -31.85 15.77
C PHE A 398 -4.60 -31.06 15.22
N ILE A 399 -4.81 -29.78 14.88
CA ILE A 399 -3.76 -28.87 14.42
C ILE A 399 -2.84 -28.48 15.58
N CYS A 400 -3.37 -27.87 16.63
CA CYS A 400 -2.58 -27.25 17.69
C CYS A 400 -1.72 -28.26 18.47
N ASP A 401 -2.23 -29.50 18.70
CA ASP A 401 -1.46 -30.57 19.36
C ASP A 401 -0.24 -31.03 18.55
N ARG A 402 -0.23 -30.78 17.23
CA ARG A 402 0.83 -31.20 16.31
C ARG A 402 1.71 -30.05 15.82
N LEU A 403 1.42 -28.81 16.26
CA LEU A 403 2.29 -27.67 15.96
C LEU A 403 3.57 -27.74 16.81
N PRO A 404 4.77 -27.92 16.21
CA PRO A 404 6.00 -27.95 16.98
C PRO A 404 6.24 -26.60 17.69
N ARG A 405 6.70 -26.64 18.94
CA ARG A 405 7.03 -25.44 19.71
C ARG A 405 5.92 -24.37 19.64
N LEU A 406 4.68 -24.80 19.89
CA LEU A 406 3.53 -23.90 19.98
C LEU A 406 3.77 -22.86 21.08
N SER A 407 3.72 -21.56 20.73
CA SER A 407 4.12 -20.47 21.62
C SER A 407 3.03 -19.41 21.84
N GLY A 408 1.95 -19.43 21.07
CA GLY A 408 0.84 -18.49 21.22
C GLY A 408 -0.34 -18.87 20.35
N LEU A 409 -1.53 -18.64 20.87
CA LEU A 409 -2.80 -18.84 20.18
C LEU A 409 -3.68 -17.61 20.40
N ALA A 410 -4.35 -17.13 19.38
CA ALA A 410 -5.32 -16.02 19.49
C ALA A 410 -6.63 -16.42 18.80
N PHE A 411 -7.71 -16.25 19.50
CA PHE A 411 -9.05 -16.65 19.08
C PHE A 411 -10.01 -15.48 19.09
N ASP A 412 -10.87 -15.41 18.10
CA ASP A 412 -12.04 -14.53 18.22
C ASP A 412 -13.00 -15.08 19.26
N ALA A 413 -13.02 -14.47 20.44
CA ALA A 413 -13.92 -14.79 21.53
C ALA A 413 -15.19 -13.92 21.53
N THR A 414 -15.48 -13.20 20.45
CA THR A 414 -16.68 -12.38 20.32
C THR A 414 -17.92 -13.28 20.20
N GLY A 415 -18.87 -13.11 21.10
CA GLY A 415 -20.10 -13.88 21.10
C GLY A 415 -19.85 -15.40 21.23
N ASN A 416 -20.26 -16.17 20.23
CA ASN A 416 -20.17 -17.65 20.27
C ASN A 416 -18.73 -18.19 20.06
N GLY A 417 -17.79 -17.37 19.57
CA GLY A 417 -16.38 -17.76 19.42
C GLY A 417 -15.70 -18.06 20.77
N GLY A 418 -16.22 -17.51 21.85
CA GLY A 418 -15.73 -17.77 23.21
C GLY A 418 -15.61 -19.23 23.59
N TYR A 419 -16.41 -20.12 22.97
CA TYR A 419 -16.32 -21.56 23.26
C TYR A 419 -14.97 -22.16 22.85
N LEU A 420 -14.51 -21.93 21.63
CA LEU A 420 -13.21 -22.47 21.14
C LEU A 420 -12.06 -21.84 21.91
N ALA A 421 -12.13 -20.55 22.18
CA ALA A 421 -11.15 -19.82 22.97
C ALA A 421 -11.01 -20.40 24.40
N GLU A 422 -12.13 -20.67 25.08
CA GLU A 422 -12.15 -21.27 26.39
C GLU A 422 -11.57 -22.69 26.36
N GLN A 423 -11.99 -23.51 25.40
CA GLN A 423 -11.49 -24.90 25.27
C GLN A 423 -9.97 -24.92 25.02
N ALA A 424 -9.46 -23.98 24.22
CA ALA A 424 -8.01 -23.81 24.01
C ALA A 424 -7.30 -23.38 25.30
N ALA A 425 -7.86 -22.42 26.06
CA ALA A 425 -7.29 -21.97 27.33
C ALA A 425 -7.23 -23.06 28.37
N LEU A 426 -8.27 -23.89 28.46
CA LEU A 426 -8.31 -25.06 29.35
C LEU A 426 -7.26 -26.13 28.98
N ARG A 427 -6.98 -26.31 27.69
CA ARG A 427 -6.03 -27.34 27.21
C ARG A 427 -4.59 -26.88 27.23
N TYR A 428 -4.31 -25.66 26.74
CA TYR A 428 -2.94 -25.15 26.53
C TYR A 428 -2.49 -24.18 27.62
N GLY A 429 -3.40 -23.74 28.47
CA GLY A 429 -3.12 -22.76 29.52
C GLY A 429 -3.36 -21.32 29.09
N ALA A 430 -3.91 -20.52 30.00
CA ALA A 430 -4.25 -19.12 29.76
C ALA A 430 -3.01 -18.22 29.44
N GLY A 431 -1.80 -18.69 29.76
CA GLY A 431 -0.57 -17.92 29.49
C GLY A 431 -0.18 -17.82 28.00
N ILE A 432 -0.65 -18.76 27.17
CA ILE A 432 -0.35 -18.77 25.73
C ILE A 432 -1.61 -18.65 24.87
N VAL A 433 -2.79 -18.46 25.46
CA VAL A 433 -4.07 -18.32 24.77
C VAL A 433 -4.64 -16.93 25.02
N ASP A 434 -4.80 -16.15 23.95
CA ASP A 434 -5.46 -14.86 23.95
C ASP A 434 -6.91 -15.00 23.47
N GLN A 435 -7.85 -14.69 24.34
CA GLN A 435 -9.30 -14.69 24.06
C GLN A 435 -9.72 -13.29 23.66
N VAL A 436 -9.64 -12.99 22.38
CA VAL A 436 -9.79 -11.64 21.83
C VAL A 436 -11.27 -11.26 21.73
N GLN A 437 -11.62 -10.09 22.27
CA GLN A 437 -12.87 -9.42 21.96
C GLN A 437 -12.61 -8.43 20.81
N LEU A 438 -13.12 -8.73 19.62
CA LEU A 438 -12.96 -7.86 18.45
C LEU A 438 -13.64 -6.51 18.70
N SER A 439 -12.83 -5.47 18.79
CA SER A 439 -13.25 -4.09 19.06
C SER A 439 -12.51 -3.12 18.17
N LEU A 440 -13.00 -1.89 18.03
CA LEU A 440 -12.27 -0.83 17.31
C LEU A 440 -10.86 -0.61 17.86
N ALA A 441 -10.68 -0.72 19.18
CA ALA A 441 -9.37 -0.61 19.82
C ALA A 441 -8.44 -1.75 19.39
N TRP A 442 -8.96 -2.98 19.30
CA TRP A 442 -8.20 -4.13 18.82
C TRP A 442 -7.77 -3.94 17.35
N TYR A 443 -8.71 -3.55 16.48
CA TYR A 443 -8.42 -3.27 15.07
C TYR A 443 -7.38 -2.16 14.91
N ALA A 444 -7.50 -1.06 15.67
CA ALA A 444 -6.56 0.05 15.65
C ALA A 444 -5.13 -0.36 16.05
N LEU A 445 -5.00 -1.36 16.92
CA LEU A 445 -3.70 -1.84 17.40
C LEU A 445 -3.10 -2.91 16.47
N TRP A 446 -3.90 -3.88 16.01
CA TRP A 446 -3.37 -5.10 15.38
C TRP A 446 -3.37 -5.07 13.86
N MET A 447 -4.25 -4.34 13.20
CA MET A 447 -4.18 -4.17 11.74
C MET A 447 -2.93 -3.41 11.28
N PRO A 448 -2.45 -2.34 11.99
CA PRO A 448 -1.15 -1.75 11.69
C PRO A 448 0.04 -2.71 11.91
N LYS A 449 -0.04 -3.64 12.87
CA LYS A 449 1.00 -4.67 13.05
C LYS A 449 1.03 -5.65 11.88
N LEU A 450 -0.14 -6.12 11.44
CA LEU A 450 -0.26 -6.96 10.24
C LEU A 450 0.31 -6.24 9.02
N LYS A 451 -0.06 -4.98 8.81
CA LYS A 451 0.48 -4.16 7.71
C LYS A 451 1.99 -4.02 7.80
N GLY A 452 2.54 -3.75 8.98
CA GLY A 452 3.99 -3.65 9.20
C GLY A 452 4.74 -4.94 8.87
N GLU A 453 4.19 -6.13 9.17
CA GLU A 453 4.79 -7.41 8.78
C GLU A 453 4.79 -7.62 7.25
N LEU A 454 3.74 -7.16 6.56
CA LEU A 454 3.68 -7.18 5.10
C LEU A 454 4.71 -6.20 4.48
N GLU A 455 4.79 -4.97 4.98
CA GLU A 455 5.72 -3.94 4.52
C GLU A 455 7.20 -4.31 4.77
N ALA A 456 7.46 -5.01 5.86
CA ALA A 456 8.79 -5.53 6.19
C ALA A 456 9.17 -6.80 5.40
N PHE A 457 8.29 -7.33 4.55
CA PHE A 457 8.45 -8.61 3.84
C PHE A 457 8.70 -9.80 4.78
N ASN A 458 8.19 -9.72 5.99
CA ASN A 458 8.36 -10.73 7.03
C ASN A 458 7.24 -11.78 7.03
N LEU A 459 6.21 -11.64 6.19
CA LEU A 459 5.05 -12.50 6.17
C LEU A 459 4.83 -13.12 4.79
N GLN A 460 4.69 -14.44 4.73
CA GLN A 460 4.37 -15.20 3.51
C GLN A 460 3.01 -15.87 3.66
N ILE A 461 2.13 -15.66 2.67
CA ILE A 461 0.75 -16.17 2.63
C ILE A 461 0.44 -16.92 1.34
N ALA A 462 -0.67 -17.65 1.30
CA ALA A 462 -1.13 -18.37 0.13
C ALA A 462 -1.45 -17.43 -1.04
N ARG A 463 -0.99 -17.80 -2.25
CA ARG A 463 -1.40 -17.12 -3.49
C ARG A 463 -2.79 -17.61 -3.91
N HIS A 464 -3.80 -16.90 -3.49
CA HIS A 464 -5.18 -17.23 -3.79
C HIS A 464 -6.05 -15.97 -3.86
N GLN A 465 -7.02 -15.92 -4.80
CA GLN A 465 -7.87 -14.75 -4.99
C GLN A 465 -8.68 -14.40 -3.73
N THR A 466 -9.19 -15.39 -3.01
CA THR A 466 -9.96 -15.15 -1.79
C THR A 466 -9.12 -14.49 -0.67
N ARG A 467 -7.81 -14.77 -0.60
CA ARG A 467 -6.90 -14.12 0.35
C ARG A 467 -6.67 -12.65 -0.03
N LEU A 468 -6.53 -12.40 -1.33
CA LEU A 468 -6.44 -11.04 -1.85
C LEU A 468 -7.71 -10.24 -1.52
N ASP A 469 -8.88 -10.81 -1.79
CA ASP A 469 -10.18 -10.15 -1.60
C ASP A 469 -10.45 -9.89 -0.11
N ASP A 470 -10.17 -10.86 0.77
CA ASP A 470 -10.34 -10.72 2.22
C ASP A 470 -9.41 -9.63 2.79
N LEU A 471 -8.14 -9.57 2.38
CA LEU A 471 -7.21 -8.54 2.82
C LEU A 471 -7.54 -7.14 2.24
N LEU A 472 -8.04 -7.07 1.01
CA LEU A 472 -8.54 -5.83 0.41
C LEU A 472 -9.85 -5.33 1.05
N SER A 473 -10.57 -6.20 1.78
CA SER A 473 -11.78 -5.82 2.52
C SER A 473 -11.49 -5.00 3.78
N ILE A 474 -10.22 -4.92 4.21
CA ILE A 474 -9.80 -4.05 5.29
C ILE A 474 -9.87 -2.60 4.80
N LYS A 475 -10.75 -1.80 5.39
CA LYS A 475 -10.98 -0.39 5.06
C LYS A 475 -10.71 0.49 6.28
N VAL A 476 -10.37 1.74 6.04
CA VAL A 476 -10.25 2.71 7.13
C VAL A 476 -11.62 3.36 7.37
N ASP A 477 -12.20 3.11 8.54
CA ASP A 477 -13.41 3.79 9.01
C ASP A 477 -13.03 4.69 10.20
N LYS A 478 -13.24 6.00 10.06
CA LYS A 478 -12.90 7.02 11.08
C LYS A 478 -11.47 6.92 11.62
N GLY A 479 -10.51 6.64 10.73
CA GLY A 479 -9.10 6.50 11.08
C GLY A 479 -8.69 5.13 11.64
N VAL A 480 -9.62 4.18 11.76
CA VAL A 480 -9.35 2.82 12.25
C VAL A 480 -9.48 1.83 11.08
N PRO A 481 -8.48 0.98 10.82
CA PRO A 481 -8.61 -0.08 9.82
C PRO A 481 -9.51 -1.21 10.36
N VAL A 482 -10.64 -1.43 9.72
CA VAL A 482 -11.65 -2.44 10.09
C VAL A 482 -12.04 -3.27 8.88
N ILE A 483 -12.62 -4.44 9.09
CA ILE A 483 -13.24 -5.21 8.02
C ILE A 483 -14.53 -4.51 7.57
N GLU A 484 -14.66 -4.30 6.26
CA GLU A 484 -15.87 -3.71 5.69
C GLU A 484 -17.09 -4.60 5.98
N LYS A 485 -18.19 -4.00 6.45
CA LYS A 485 -19.43 -4.73 6.78
C LYS A 485 -20.18 -5.31 5.57
N GLY A 486 -19.60 -5.24 4.38
CA GLY A 486 -20.12 -5.82 3.16
C GLY A 486 -19.79 -7.31 3.06
N ARG A 487 -20.76 -8.10 2.62
CA ARG A 487 -20.58 -9.53 2.35
C ARG A 487 -20.26 -9.76 0.88
N THR A 488 -19.11 -10.34 0.57
CA THR A 488 -18.81 -10.80 -0.79
C THR A 488 -19.32 -12.22 -1.00
N LYS A 489 -19.76 -12.52 -2.24
CA LYS A 489 -20.24 -13.85 -2.59
C LYS A 489 -19.05 -14.83 -2.60
N ASP A 490 -19.17 -15.96 -1.89
CA ASP A 490 -18.17 -17.03 -1.96
C ASP A 490 -18.41 -17.88 -3.21
N LEU A 491 -17.60 -17.64 -4.25
CA LEU A 491 -17.71 -18.35 -5.54
C LEU A 491 -17.25 -19.81 -5.47
N GLN A 492 -16.65 -20.24 -4.37
CA GLN A 492 -16.11 -21.58 -4.20
C GLN A 492 -16.92 -22.46 -3.25
N ALA A 493 -17.95 -21.88 -2.62
CA ALA A 493 -18.87 -22.65 -1.78
C ALA A 493 -19.84 -23.48 -2.62
N GLN A 494 -20.24 -24.63 -2.09
CA GLN A 494 -21.30 -25.47 -2.69
C GLN A 494 -22.64 -24.73 -2.71
N ASP A 495 -22.93 -23.92 -1.69
CA ASP A 495 -24.12 -23.06 -1.64
C ASP A 495 -23.87 -21.74 -2.39
N SER A 496 -24.65 -21.50 -3.43
CA SER A 496 -24.58 -20.26 -4.25
C SER A 496 -24.92 -18.97 -3.46
N LYS A 497 -25.43 -19.07 -2.25
CA LYS A 497 -25.74 -17.97 -1.33
C LYS A 497 -24.66 -17.72 -0.27
N ALA A 498 -23.63 -18.56 -0.21
CA ALA A 498 -22.57 -18.46 0.76
C ALA A 498 -21.79 -17.14 0.60
N LYS A 499 -21.39 -16.55 1.70
CA LYS A 499 -20.73 -15.23 1.77
C LYS A 499 -19.43 -15.31 2.56
N ARG A 500 -18.55 -14.33 2.31
CA ARG A 500 -17.28 -14.11 3.02
C ARG A 500 -17.29 -12.70 3.60
N HIS A 501 -16.60 -12.52 4.73
CA HIS A 501 -16.54 -11.26 5.47
C HIS A 501 -15.11 -10.76 5.73
N GLY A 502 -14.11 -11.25 5.01
CA GLY A 502 -12.71 -11.01 5.34
C GLY A 502 -12.19 -11.95 6.42
N ASP A 503 -12.83 -13.12 6.56
CA ASP A 503 -12.57 -14.10 7.61
C ASP A 503 -11.08 -14.50 7.67
N SER A 504 -10.42 -14.70 6.52
CA SER A 504 -8.99 -15.03 6.52
C SER A 504 -8.09 -13.86 6.89
N ALA A 505 -8.52 -12.62 6.69
CA ALA A 505 -7.75 -11.45 7.12
C ALA A 505 -7.77 -11.30 8.64
N VAL A 506 -8.92 -11.58 9.29
CA VAL A 506 -9.04 -11.59 10.76
C VAL A 506 -8.22 -12.72 11.35
N SER A 507 -8.38 -13.95 10.84
CA SER A 507 -7.61 -15.12 11.31
C SER A 507 -6.10 -14.92 11.17
N LEU A 508 -5.63 -14.33 10.07
CA LEU A 508 -4.23 -13.98 9.86
C LEU A 508 -3.75 -12.91 10.86
N ALA A 509 -4.56 -11.88 11.13
CA ALA A 509 -4.24 -10.86 12.12
C ALA A 509 -4.16 -11.45 13.54
N MET A 510 -5.03 -12.43 13.88
CA MET A 510 -4.96 -13.21 15.10
C MET A 510 -3.65 -14.02 15.18
N ALA A 511 -3.26 -14.72 14.11
CA ALA A 511 -2.02 -15.48 14.07
C ALA A 511 -0.78 -14.57 14.24
N VAL A 512 -0.80 -13.39 13.62
CA VAL A 512 0.22 -12.35 13.84
C VAL A 512 0.18 -11.86 15.29
N ARG A 513 -0.99 -11.58 15.87
CA ARG A 513 -1.12 -11.20 17.29
C ARG A 513 -0.49 -12.27 18.19
N ALA A 514 -0.81 -13.54 17.97
CA ALA A 514 -0.24 -14.64 18.72
C ALA A 514 1.29 -14.68 18.65
N SER A 515 1.89 -14.23 17.53
CA SER A 515 3.35 -14.21 17.35
C SER A 515 4.07 -13.19 18.24
N PHE A 516 3.35 -12.20 18.76
CA PHE A 516 3.85 -11.20 19.71
C PHE A 516 3.63 -11.57 21.17
N MET A 517 3.00 -12.71 21.44
CA MET A 517 2.87 -13.20 22.81
C MET A 517 4.22 -13.72 23.29
N GLU A 518 4.59 -13.37 24.52
CA GLU A 518 5.72 -13.96 25.20
C GLU A 518 5.31 -15.37 25.64
N GLY A 519 5.50 -16.32 24.73
CA GLY A 519 5.07 -17.69 24.98
C GLY A 519 6.03 -18.48 25.81
N GLY A 520 5.50 -19.15 26.86
CA GLY A 520 6.00 -20.36 27.51
C GLY A 520 7.42 -20.38 28.04
N ALA A 521 7.64 -21.19 29.05
CA ALA A 521 8.92 -21.41 29.71
C ALA A 521 10.11 -21.48 28.73
N ILE A 522 11.12 -20.66 28.96
CA ILE A 522 12.43 -20.80 28.30
C ILE A 522 12.98 -22.17 28.71
N GLU A 523 12.91 -23.14 27.83
CA GLU A 523 13.65 -24.40 28.04
C GLU A 523 15.14 -24.08 27.89
N PHE A 524 15.81 -23.93 29.01
CA PHE A 524 17.26 -23.93 29.09
C PHE A 524 17.73 -25.37 28.88
N THR A 525 18.17 -25.68 27.67
CA THR A 525 19.04 -26.84 27.47
C THR A 525 20.41 -26.42 27.97
N ALA A 526 20.77 -26.81 29.16
CA ALA A 526 22.11 -26.64 29.68
C ALA A 526 23.10 -27.31 28.71
N LEU A 527 23.98 -26.53 28.10
CA LEU A 527 25.09 -27.07 27.34
C LEU A 527 25.88 -27.98 28.28
N PRO A 528 26.22 -29.23 27.86
CA PRO A 528 27.06 -30.09 28.68
C PRO A 528 28.40 -29.37 28.94
N ARG A 529 28.72 -29.15 30.21
CA ARG A 529 30.06 -28.69 30.59
C ARG A 529 31.04 -29.72 30.06
N HIS A 530 31.79 -29.35 29.04
CA HIS A 530 33.02 -30.07 28.72
C HIS A 530 33.95 -29.92 29.93
N SER A 531 34.07 -30.99 30.69
CA SER A 531 35.14 -31.16 31.68
C SER A 531 36.46 -31.26 30.91
N ARG A 532 37.09 -30.12 30.63
CA ARG A 532 38.54 -30.11 30.41
C ARG A 532 39.14 -30.12 31.77
N GLY A 533 39.73 -31.28 32.11
CA GLY A 533 40.59 -31.37 33.25
C GLY A 533 41.70 -30.33 33.15
N PHE A 534 41.76 -29.49 34.13
CA PHE A 534 43.00 -28.86 34.58
C PHE A 534 43.13 -29.23 36.04
N ASP A 535 44.03 -30.20 36.28
CA ASP A 535 44.59 -30.43 37.58
C ASP A 535 45.46 -29.24 37.98
N ASN A 536 45.38 -28.90 39.27
CA ASN A 536 46.29 -28.12 40.08
C ASN A 536 46.65 -26.69 39.69
N VAL A 537 46.07 -25.73 40.41
CA VAL A 537 46.80 -24.63 41.06
C VAL A 537 46.13 -24.28 42.37
N ASP A 538 46.97 -24.14 43.39
CA ASP A 538 46.79 -23.96 44.81
C ASP A 538 45.75 -22.92 45.26
N ASP A 539 45.10 -23.26 46.40
CA ASP A 539 44.49 -22.32 47.32
C ASP A 539 45.46 -21.20 47.73
N ASN A 540 45.08 -19.95 47.48
CA ASN A 540 45.18 -18.84 48.40
C ASN A 540 44.78 -17.54 47.69
N ASP A 541 43.97 -16.80 48.37
CA ASP A 541 43.72 -15.38 48.44
C ASP A 541 42.35 -14.89 48.01
N THR A 542 41.56 -14.67 49.04
CA THR A 542 40.97 -13.43 49.51
C THR A 542 40.07 -12.59 48.59
N ASP A 543 38.86 -12.41 49.12
CA ASP A 543 38.07 -11.19 49.11
C ASP A 543 37.84 -10.45 47.78
N LEU A 544 36.68 -10.67 47.21
CA LEU A 544 36.02 -9.66 46.41
C LEU A 544 34.56 -9.52 46.86
N THR A 545 34.33 -8.54 47.71
CA THR A 545 33.02 -7.96 48.06
C THR A 545 32.36 -7.43 46.78
N LEU A 546 31.17 -7.92 46.49
CA LEU A 546 30.29 -7.39 45.47
C LEU A 546 29.72 -6.02 45.98
N PRO A 547 29.65 -5.01 45.10
CA PRO A 547 28.90 -3.79 45.44
C PRO A 547 27.40 -3.99 45.31
N GLU A 548 26.66 -3.47 46.26
CA GLU A 548 25.20 -3.43 46.28
C GLU A 548 24.62 -2.63 45.10
N PRO A 549 23.41 -2.98 44.60
CA PRO A 549 22.77 -2.25 43.51
C PRO A 549 22.17 -0.94 44.03
N SER A 550 22.69 0.19 43.54
CA SER A 550 22.05 1.50 43.72
C SER A 550 20.84 1.61 42.76
N ALA A 551 19.71 1.96 43.34
CA ALA A 551 18.49 2.37 42.67
C ALA A 551 18.75 3.59 41.76
N TRP A 552 18.24 3.51 40.52
CA TRP A 552 17.56 4.59 39.77
C TRP A 552 16.72 3.96 38.68
#